data_4f6c6ed8f68f22ee742fdc5c439fdc61
#
_entry.id   4f6c6ed8f68f22ee742fdc5c439fdc61
#
_cell.length_a   1.000
_cell.length_b   1.000
_cell.length_c   1.000
_cell.angle_alpha   90.00
_cell.angle_beta   90.00
_cell.angle_gamma   90.00
#
_symmetry.space_group_name_H-M   'P 1'
#
loop_
_entity.id
_entity.type
_entity.pdbx_description
1 polymer ?
#
loop_
_entity_poly.entity_id
_entity_poly.type
_entity_poly.pdbx_seq_one_letter_code
_entity_poly.pdbx_strand_id
1 'polypeptide(L)'
;IYDHLAIVEACAPRGIHVMVEKPLAVNMNHANRMARLARENNTLLLTNYETTWYDTNHEAYRLIKNENAIGKINRIEVYDGHEGPIEIGCGKEFTDWLTDPKLNGGGAVIDFGCYGANLVTWLMNGERPKSVYAILKQLKPDKYPKVDDDATILVEYPSATVQIMGSWNWPK
;
A
#
# COMPACT_ATOMS: atom_id res chain seq x y z
N ILE A 1 1.72 12.10 -2.91
CA ILE A 1 1.10 11.46 -1.73
C ILE A 1 0.88 12.48 -0.61
N TYR A 2 1.88 13.30 -0.31
CA TYR A 2 1.79 14.31 0.76
C TYR A 2 0.56 15.22 0.62
N ASP A 3 0.24 15.65 -0.57
CA ASP A 3 -0.86 16.58 -0.85
C ASP A 3 -2.27 15.96 -0.84
N HIS A 4 -2.38 14.62 -0.74
CA HIS A 4 -3.69 13.96 -0.66
C HIS A 4 -4.55 14.52 0.48
N LEU A 5 -3.96 14.79 1.65
CA LEU A 5 -4.67 15.37 2.78
C LEU A 5 -5.26 16.74 2.44
N ALA A 6 -4.47 17.63 1.83
CA ALA A 6 -4.92 18.98 1.46
C ALA A 6 -6.11 18.95 0.49
N ILE A 7 -6.09 18.00 -0.46
CA ILE A 7 -7.21 17.80 -1.41
C ILE A 7 -8.46 17.34 -0.68
N VAL A 8 -8.34 16.36 0.23
CA VAL A 8 -9.49 15.87 1.00
C VAL A 8 -10.03 16.96 1.93
N GLU A 9 -9.17 17.76 2.58
CA GLU A 9 -9.57 18.92 3.40
C GLU A 9 -10.35 19.98 2.60
N ALA A 10 -9.99 20.15 1.34
CA ALA A 10 -10.70 21.07 0.46
C ALA A 10 -12.03 20.52 -0.05
N CYS A 11 -12.10 19.22 -0.37
CA CYS A 11 -13.24 18.59 -1.04
C CYS A 11 -14.33 18.09 -0.08
N ALA A 12 -13.94 17.38 0.98
CA ALA A 12 -14.91 16.71 1.87
C ALA A 12 -15.93 17.69 2.49
N PRO A 13 -15.55 18.87 3.03
CA PRO A 13 -16.52 19.82 3.58
C PRO A 13 -17.49 20.40 2.54
N ARG A 14 -17.22 20.20 1.26
CA ARG A 14 -18.06 20.61 0.13
C ARG A 14 -18.95 19.48 -0.40
N GLY A 15 -18.95 18.32 0.28
CA GLY A 15 -19.72 17.15 -0.14
C GLY A 15 -19.12 16.44 -1.38
N ILE A 16 -17.86 16.73 -1.74
CA ILE A 16 -17.21 16.15 -2.93
C ILE A 16 -16.51 14.87 -2.52
N HIS A 17 -16.85 13.75 -3.20
CA HIS A 17 -16.17 12.48 -3.06
C HIS A 17 -14.78 12.56 -3.65
N VAL A 18 -13.81 11.86 -3.05
CA VAL A 18 -12.41 11.91 -3.48
C VAL A 18 -11.87 10.52 -3.70
N MET A 19 -11.22 10.30 -4.83
CA MET A 19 -10.33 9.16 -5.07
C MET A 19 -8.91 9.71 -5.18
N VAL A 20 -7.99 9.16 -4.40
CA VAL A 20 -6.57 9.49 -4.44
C VAL A 20 -5.76 8.32 -4.98
N GLU A 21 -4.59 8.60 -5.54
CA GLU A 21 -3.63 7.54 -5.90
C GLU A 21 -3.06 6.83 -4.67
N LYS A 22 -2.58 5.61 -4.90
CA LYS A 22 -1.89 4.83 -3.85
C LYS A 22 -0.52 5.47 -3.50
N PRO A 23 -0.09 5.26 -2.28
CA PRO A 23 -0.84 4.88 -1.09
C PRO A 23 -1.75 6.00 -0.61
N LEU A 24 -2.70 5.68 0.27
CA LEU A 24 -3.67 6.66 0.78
C LEU A 24 -3.00 7.92 1.35
N ALA A 25 -1.95 7.76 2.13
CA ALA A 25 -1.30 8.86 2.84
C ALA A 25 0.15 8.54 3.20
N VAL A 26 0.94 9.57 3.46
CA VAL A 26 2.35 9.44 3.88
C VAL A 26 2.53 8.92 5.31
N ASN A 27 1.50 9.02 6.15
CA ASN A 27 1.54 8.57 7.55
C ASN A 27 0.12 8.39 8.13
N MET A 28 0.05 7.77 9.31
CA MET A 28 -1.21 7.50 10.00
C MET A 28 -1.98 8.76 10.41
N ASN A 29 -1.30 9.87 10.72
CA ASN A 29 -1.98 11.12 11.08
C ASN A 29 -2.77 11.67 9.89
N HIS A 30 -2.15 11.68 8.69
CA HIS A 30 -2.83 12.06 7.44
C HIS A 30 -3.99 11.11 7.13
N ALA A 31 -3.75 9.79 7.16
CA ALA A 31 -4.78 8.79 6.89
C ALA A 31 -5.99 8.92 7.83
N ASN A 32 -5.75 9.04 9.14
CA ASN A 32 -6.81 9.21 10.14
C ASN A 32 -7.58 10.51 9.95
N ARG A 33 -6.90 11.59 9.62
CA ARG A 33 -7.53 12.89 9.36
C ARG A 33 -8.42 12.84 8.12
N MET A 34 -7.93 12.26 7.02
CA MET A 34 -8.69 12.08 5.78
C MET A 34 -9.94 11.20 6.00
N ALA A 35 -9.77 10.06 6.66
CA ALA A 35 -10.88 9.15 6.97
C ALA A 35 -11.93 9.80 7.87
N ARG A 36 -11.50 10.62 8.85
CA ARG A 36 -12.40 11.37 9.71
C ARG A 36 -13.21 12.41 8.92
N LEU A 37 -12.55 13.21 8.10
CA LEU A 37 -13.21 14.22 7.25
C LEU A 37 -14.25 13.60 6.32
N ALA A 38 -13.91 12.46 5.69
CA ALA A 38 -14.87 11.76 4.83
C ALA A 38 -16.12 11.33 5.60
N ARG A 39 -15.95 10.74 6.80
CA ARG A 39 -17.08 10.34 7.65
C ARG A 39 -17.91 11.54 8.14
N GLU A 40 -17.27 12.59 8.64
CA GLU A 40 -17.93 13.78 9.18
C GLU A 40 -18.78 14.50 8.11
N ASN A 41 -18.39 14.42 6.85
CA ASN A 41 -19.06 15.08 5.74
C ASN A 41 -19.88 14.13 4.85
N ASN A 42 -20.04 12.86 5.24
CA ASN A 42 -20.75 11.84 4.47
C ASN A 42 -20.27 11.73 3.02
N THR A 43 -18.95 11.79 2.81
CA THR A 43 -18.31 11.67 1.51
C THR A 43 -17.55 10.35 1.40
N LEU A 44 -17.37 9.86 0.18
CA LEU A 44 -16.51 8.70 -0.11
C LEU A 44 -15.05 9.15 -0.23
N LEU A 45 -14.18 8.41 0.41
CA LEU A 45 -12.74 8.49 0.23
C LEU A 45 -12.24 7.13 -0.27
N LEU A 46 -11.74 7.11 -1.48
CA LEU A 46 -11.25 5.92 -2.15
C LEU A 46 -9.75 6.04 -2.42
N THR A 47 -9.05 4.93 -2.40
CA THR A 47 -7.66 4.85 -2.85
C THR A 47 -7.59 4.01 -4.11
N ASN A 48 -6.97 4.54 -5.16
CA ASN A 48 -6.80 3.83 -6.42
C ASN A 48 -5.61 2.87 -6.32
N TYR A 49 -5.88 1.63 -5.95
CA TYR A 49 -4.91 0.55 -6.09
C TYR A 49 -5.12 -0.12 -7.44
N GLU A 50 -4.15 -0.06 -8.32
CA GLU A 50 -4.20 -0.68 -9.65
C GLU A 50 -4.59 -2.16 -9.58
N THR A 51 -4.02 -2.90 -8.63
CA THR A 51 -4.32 -4.33 -8.39
C THR A 51 -5.79 -4.61 -8.08
N THR A 52 -6.56 -3.61 -7.63
CA THR A 52 -8.01 -3.74 -7.42
C THR A 52 -8.76 -4.07 -8.71
N TRP A 53 -8.23 -3.67 -9.86
CA TRP A 53 -8.88 -3.82 -11.17
C TRP A 53 -8.44 -5.07 -11.93
N TYR A 54 -7.53 -5.87 -11.38
CA TYR A 54 -7.06 -7.10 -12.03
C TYR A 54 -8.09 -8.23 -11.90
N ASP A 55 -8.57 -8.72 -13.00
CA ASP A 55 -9.54 -9.84 -13.06
C ASP A 55 -9.00 -11.08 -12.33
N THR A 56 -7.69 -11.30 -12.35
CA THR A 56 -7.02 -12.40 -11.63
C THR A 56 -7.22 -12.31 -10.13
N ASN A 57 -7.20 -11.10 -9.55
CA ASN A 57 -7.45 -10.90 -8.12
C ASN A 57 -8.91 -11.15 -7.76
N HIS A 58 -9.84 -10.73 -8.63
CA HIS A 58 -11.26 -11.01 -8.45
C HIS A 58 -11.57 -12.50 -8.56
N GLU A 59 -10.96 -13.18 -9.52
CA GLU A 59 -11.11 -14.63 -9.67
C GLU A 59 -10.51 -15.38 -8.47
N ALA A 60 -9.33 -15.00 -8.00
CA ALA A 60 -8.75 -15.56 -6.79
C ALA A 60 -9.68 -15.37 -5.58
N TYR A 61 -10.24 -14.17 -5.42
CA TYR A 61 -11.20 -13.90 -4.34
C TYR A 61 -12.44 -14.79 -4.45
N ARG A 62 -13.01 -14.93 -5.66
CA ARG A 62 -14.18 -15.77 -5.95
C ARG A 62 -13.92 -17.23 -5.54
N LEU A 63 -12.79 -17.79 -5.96
CA LEU A 63 -12.40 -19.17 -5.63
C LEU A 63 -12.20 -19.34 -4.12
N ILE A 64 -11.52 -18.43 -3.49
CA ILE A 64 -11.17 -18.53 -2.06
C ILE A 64 -12.39 -18.28 -1.17
N LYS A 65 -13.15 -17.21 -1.43
CA LYS A 65 -14.20 -16.74 -0.50
C LYS A 65 -15.58 -17.25 -0.83
N ASN A 66 -15.92 -17.39 -2.12
CA ASN A 66 -17.28 -17.80 -2.53
C ASN A 66 -17.37 -19.31 -2.71
N GLU A 67 -16.31 -19.93 -3.22
CA GLU A 67 -16.30 -21.38 -3.49
C GLU A 67 -15.54 -22.20 -2.44
N ASN A 68 -14.80 -21.53 -1.54
CA ASN A 68 -14.00 -22.20 -0.52
C ASN A 68 -13.02 -23.25 -1.10
N ALA A 69 -12.48 -22.98 -2.29
CA ALA A 69 -11.69 -23.93 -3.07
C ALA A 69 -10.40 -24.40 -2.38
N ILE A 70 -9.84 -23.57 -1.51
CA ILE A 70 -8.62 -23.88 -0.74
C ILE A 70 -8.89 -24.08 0.76
N GLY A 71 -10.16 -23.99 1.20
CA GLY A 71 -10.50 -24.01 2.61
C GLY A 71 -10.09 -22.73 3.35
N LYS A 72 -9.83 -22.86 4.65
CA LYS A 72 -9.48 -21.72 5.50
C LYS A 72 -8.09 -21.17 5.16
N ILE A 73 -7.98 -19.88 4.98
CA ILE A 73 -6.68 -19.21 4.82
C ILE A 73 -5.91 -19.31 6.14
N ASN A 74 -4.70 -19.87 6.09
CA ASN A 74 -3.76 -19.91 7.21
C ASN A 74 -2.44 -19.20 6.91
N ARG A 75 -2.15 -18.96 5.62
CA ARG A 75 -0.96 -18.23 5.17
C ARG A 75 -1.24 -17.44 3.90
N ILE A 76 -0.67 -16.22 3.83
CA ILE A 76 -0.64 -15.40 2.62
C ILE A 76 0.80 -14.90 2.42
N GLU A 77 1.30 -15.01 1.22
CA GLU A 77 2.57 -14.43 0.80
C GLU A 77 2.32 -13.53 -0.41
N VAL A 78 2.77 -12.28 -0.31
CA VAL A 78 2.66 -11.30 -1.38
C VAL A 78 4.05 -10.82 -1.76
N TYR A 79 4.34 -10.86 -3.04
CA TYR A 79 5.61 -10.42 -3.62
C TYR A 79 5.29 -9.35 -4.65
N ASP A 80 5.83 -8.16 -4.47
CA ASP A 80 5.63 -7.06 -5.41
C ASP A 80 6.88 -6.18 -5.50
N GLY A 81 7.25 -5.78 -6.70
CA GLY A 81 8.45 -4.97 -6.90
C GLY A 81 8.97 -4.97 -8.33
N HIS A 82 10.07 -4.27 -8.51
CA HIS A 82 10.85 -4.21 -9.74
C HIS A 82 12.32 -3.85 -9.41
N GLU A 83 13.14 -3.60 -10.43
CA GLU A 83 14.57 -3.28 -10.26
C GLU A 83 14.84 -1.97 -9.49
N GLY A 84 13.87 -1.08 -9.44
CA GLY A 84 13.94 0.25 -8.85
C GLY A 84 13.51 1.35 -9.82
N PRO A 85 12.93 2.45 -9.32
CA PRO A 85 12.41 3.52 -10.18
C PRO A 85 13.48 4.18 -11.04
N ILE A 86 14.70 4.33 -10.51
CA ILE A 86 15.83 4.87 -11.30
C ILE A 86 16.25 3.88 -12.36
N GLU A 87 16.35 2.59 -12.03
CA GLU A 87 16.80 1.52 -12.92
C GLU A 87 15.86 1.28 -14.10
N ILE A 88 14.55 1.41 -13.87
CA ILE A 88 13.57 1.29 -14.96
C ILE A 88 13.41 2.57 -15.77
N GLY A 89 14.17 3.64 -15.45
CA GLY A 89 14.22 4.86 -16.23
C GLY A 89 13.12 5.88 -15.91
N CYS A 90 12.56 5.88 -14.70
CA CYS A 90 11.65 6.93 -14.28
C CYS A 90 12.35 8.30 -14.31
N GLY A 91 11.61 9.32 -14.76
CA GLY A 91 12.12 10.69 -14.82
C GLY A 91 12.45 11.27 -13.43
N LYS A 92 13.33 12.27 -13.44
CA LYS A 92 13.79 12.90 -12.19
C LYS A 92 12.64 13.53 -11.40
N GLU A 93 11.67 14.13 -12.09
CA GLU A 93 10.50 14.76 -11.46
C GLU A 93 9.69 13.75 -10.62
N PHE A 94 9.61 12.51 -11.07
CA PHE A 94 8.94 11.43 -10.35
C PHE A 94 9.81 10.91 -9.20
N THR A 95 11.07 10.62 -9.47
CA THR A 95 11.97 10.02 -8.47
C THR A 95 12.29 10.98 -7.33
N ASP A 96 12.34 12.28 -7.56
CA ASP A 96 12.62 13.28 -6.52
C ASP A 96 11.61 13.26 -5.38
N TRP A 97 10.30 13.11 -5.68
CA TRP A 97 9.32 12.99 -4.60
C TRP A 97 9.14 11.56 -4.10
N LEU A 98 9.25 10.56 -4.96
CA LEU A 98 9.08 9.15 -4.59
C LEU A 98 10.14 8.72 -3.56
N THR A 99 11.37 9.22 -3.69
CA THR A 99 12.49 8.91 -2.80
C THR A 99 12.68 9.92 -1.66
N ASP A 100 11.73 10.83 -1.47
CA ASP A 100 11.70 11.73 -0.33
C ASP A 100 10.74 11.22 0.75
N PRO A 101 11.23 10.83 1.94
CA PRO A 101 10.40 10.24 2.99
C PRO A 101 9.32 11.20 3.51
N LYS A 102 9.48 12.51 3.34
CA LYS A 102 8.46 13.50 3.71
C LYS A 102 7.31 13.54 2.70
N LEU A 103 7.63 13.42 1.42
CA LEU A 103 6.66 13.54 0.33
C LEU A 103 5.96 12.22 0.01
N ASN A 104 6.65 11.09 0.20
CA ASN A 104 6.13 9.74 -0.09
C ASN A 104 5.82 8.92 1.17
N GLY A 105 6.48 9.18 2.29
CA GLY A 105 6.30 8.42 3.54
C GLY A 105 7.33 7.31 3.77
N GLY A 106 8.09 6.92 2.74
CA GLY A 106 9.11 5.86 2.75
C GLY A 106 9.54 5.53 1.34
N GLY A 107 10.20 4.41 1.15
CA GLY A 107 10.64 3.89 -0.14
C GLY A 107 9.80 2.70 -0.61
N ALA A 108 10.44 1.56 -0.85
CA ALA A 108 9.79 0.35 -1.34
C ALA A 108 8.68 -0.17 -0.40
N VAL A 109 8.81 0.02 0.91
CA VAL A 109 7.79 -0.35 1.88
C VAL A 109 6.46 0.35 1.61
N ILE A 110 6.50 1.61 1.22
CA ILE A 110 5.33 2.43 0.90
C ILE A 110 4.87 2.17 -0.53
N ASP A 111 5.80 2.15 -1.47
CA ASP A 111 5.50 2.02 -2.90
C ASP A 111 4.86 0.67 -3.25
N PHE A 112 5.44 -0.44 -2.77
CA PHE A 112 4.96 -1.80 -3.05
C PHE A 112 4.29 -2.48 -1.86
N GLY A 113 4.76 -2.24 -0.64
CA GLY A 113 4.14 -2.83 0.55
C GLY A 113 2.66 -2.47 0.70
N CYS A 114 2.24 -1.33 0.20
CA CYS A 114 0.84 -0.89 0.25
C CYS A 114 -0.10 -1.77 -0.58
N TYR A 115 0.34 -2.31 -1.72
CA TYR A 115 -0.45 -3.25 -2.53
C TYR A 115 -0.72 -4.55 -1.77
N GLY A 116 0.33 -5.12 -1.17
CA GLY A 116 0.19 -6.31 -0.34
C GLY A 116 -0.72 -6.08 0.86
N ALA A 117 -0.57 -4.95 1.55
CA ALA A 117 -1.43 -4.59 2.67
C ALA A 117 -2.90 -4.46 2.26
N ASN A 118 -3.18 -3.85 1.09
CA ASN A 118 -4.52 -3.73 0.54
C ASN A 118 -5.14 -5.09 0.20
N LEU A 119 -4.44 -5.93 -0.56
CA LEU A 119 -4.92 -7.27 -0.95
C LEU A 119 -5.18 -8.16 0.26
N VAL A 120 -4.26 -8.15 1.23
CA VAL A 120 -4.41 -8.94 2.46
C VAL A 120 -5.60 -8.46 3.28
N THR A 121 -5.78 -7.15 3.45
CA THR A 121 -6.92 -6.59 4.16
C THR A 121 -8.24 -7.02 3.52
N TRP A 122 -8.31 -7.04 2.20
CA TRP A 122 -9.47 -7.51 1.45
C TRP A 122 -9.71 -9.01 1.63
N LEU A 123 -8.68 -9.83 1.45
CA LEU A 123 -8.76 -11.29 1.64
C LEU A 123 -9.08 -11.68 3.09
N MET A 124 -8.68 -10.89 4.07
CA MET A 124 -9.00 -11.10 5.48
C MET A 124 -10.32 -10.44 5.92
N ASN A 125 -11.13 -9.91 4.96
CA ASN A 125 -12.41 -9.24 5.22
C ASN A 125 -12.32 -8.12 6.26
N GLY A 126 -11.22 -7.36 6.27
CA GLY A 126 -10.99 -6.29 7.24
C GLY A 126 -10.72 -6.77 8.67
N GLU A 127 -10.43 -8.04 8.88
CA GLU A 127 -9.97 -8.55 10.19
C GLU A 127 -8.75 -7.75 10.65
N ARG A 128 -8.69 -7.42 11.93
CA ARG A 128 -7.55 -6.65 12.48
C ARG A 128 -6.39 -7.58 12.81
N PRO A 129 -5.17 -7.27 12.38
CA PRO A 129 -3.99 -8.02 12.79
C PRO A 129 -3.73 -7.85 14.29
N LYS A 130 -3.09 -8.86 14.91
CA LYS A 130 -2.60 -8.83 16.28
C LYS A 130 -1.28 -8.07 16.39
N SER A 131 -0.38 -8.30 15.43
CA SER A 131 0.94 -7.70 15.40
C SER A 131 1.43 -7.50 13.99
N VAL A 132 2.32 -6.53 13.81
CA VAL A 132 3.06 -6.26 12.59
C VAL A 132 4.53 -6.06 12.94
N TYR A 133 5.40 -6.72 12.19
CA TYR A 133 6.84 -6.54 12.26
C TYR A 133 7.39 -6.30 10.86
N ALA A 134 8.34 -5.37 10.71
CA ALA A 134 8.95 -5.11 9.42
C ALA A 134 10.46 -5.02 9.51
N ILE A 135 11.12 -5.54 8.49
CA ILE A 135 12.55 -5.36 8.23
C ILE A 135 12.66 -4.50 6.98
N LEU A 136 13.23 -3.32 7.14
CA LEU A 136 13.51 -2.41 6.03
C LEU A 136 15.01 -2.36 5.79
N LYS A 137 15.42 -2.40 4.54
CA LYS A 137 16.82 -2.33 4.14
C LYS A 137 17.04 -1.26 3.09
N GLN A 138 18.27 -0.79 3.05
CA GLN A 138 18.78 0.11 2.04
C GLN A 138 19.96 -0.59 1.37
N LEU A 139 19.67 -1.34 0.29
CA LEU A 139 20.64 -2.18 -0.42
C LEU A 139 21.39 -1.37 -1.46
N LYS A 140 20.81 -0.27 -1.94
CA LYS A 140 21.39 0.66 -2.92
C LYS A 140 21.47 2.07 -2.35
N PRO A 141 22.23 2.31 -1.27
CA PRO A 141 22.28 3.61 -0.58
C PRO A 141 22.80 4.75 -1.48
N ASP A 142 23.61 4.41 -2.49
CA ASP A 142 24.10 5.40 -3.46
C ASP A 142 22.99 5.94 -4.38
N LYS A 143 21.94 5.15 -4.61
CA LYS A 143 20.79 5.54 -5.44
C LYS A 143 19.61 6.07 -4.62
N TYR A 144 19.36 5.44 -3.49
CA TYR A 144 18.22 5.75 -2.61
C TYR A 144 18.71 6.14 -1.21
N PRO A 145 19.43 7.26 -1.05
CA PRO A 145 20.12 7.59 0.21
C PRO A 145 19.19 7.94 1.38
N LYS A 146 17.90 8.17 1.16
CA LYS A 146 16.97 8.68 2.17
C LYS A 146 15.86 7.70 2.54
N VAL A 147 15.68 6.63 1.78
CA VAL A 147 14.55 5.70 1.94
C VAL A 147 15.02 4.25 1.83
N ASP A 148 14.18 3.35 2.31
CA ASP A 148 14.33 1.91 2.08
C ASP A 148 14.12 1.57 0.60
N ASP A 149 14.82 0.54 0.12
CA ASP A 149 14.64 -0.01 -1.20
C ASP A 149 14.29 -1.51 -1.18
N ASP A 150 14.18 -2.07 0.02
CA ASP A 150 13.77 -3.46 0.27
C ASP A 150 13.02 -3.57 1.59
N ALA A 151 11.88 -4.22 1.58
CA ALA A 151 11.03 -4.39 2.73
C ALA A 151 10.46 -5.80 2.84
N THR A 152 10.54 -6.37 4.04
CA THR A 152 9.81 -7.59 4.41
C THR A 152 8.91 -7.25 5.58
N ILE A 153 7.61 -7.44 5.42
CA ILE A 153 6.59 -7.16 6.43
C ILE A 153 5.94 -8.48 6.83
N LEU A 154 5.94 -8.78 8.13
CA LEU A 154 5.24 -9.92 8.73
C LEU A 154 4.02 -9.41 9.47
N VAL A 155 2.87 -9.98 9.18
CA VAL A 155 1.60 -9.63 9.82
C VAL A 155 0.99 -10.87 10.45
N GLU A 156 0.72 -10.80 11.75
CA GLU A 156 0.03 -11.86 12.48
C GLU A 156 -1.46 -11.56 12.60
N TYR A 157 -2.29 -12.40 12.01
CA TYR A 157 -3.73 -12.40 12.24
C TYR A 157 -4.13 -13.52 13.23
N PRO A 158 -5.30 -13.46 13.86
CA PRO A 158 -5.79 -14.54 14.69
C PRO A 158 -5.83 -15.89 13.99
N SER A 159 -6.09 -15.89 12.68
CA SER A 159 -6.29 -17.10 11.87
C SER A 159 -5.18 -17.38 10.87
N ALA A 160 -4.29 -16.43 10.60
CA ALA A 160 -3.32 -16.54 9.52
C ALA A 160 -2.02 -15.77 9.81
N THR A 161 -0.94 -16.19 9.18
CA THR A 161 0.31 -15.46 9.10
C THR A 161 0.50 -14.91 7.69
N VAL A 162 0.92 -13.67 7.58
CA VAL A 162 1.11 -12.99 6.29
C VAL A 162 2.55 -12.49 6.17
N GLN A 163 3.12 -12.67 5.00
CA GLN A 163 4.37 -12.05 4.60
C GLN A 163 4.13 -11.17 3.36
N ILE A 164 4.55 -9.91 3.42
CA ILE A 164 4.52 -8.99 2.29
C ILE A 164 5.94 -8.58 2.01
N MET A 165 6.39 -8.73 0.79
CA MET A 165 7.69 -8.28 0.32
C MET A 165 7.49 -7.20 -0.73
N GLY A 166 8.04 -6.01 -0.46
CA GLY A 166 8.07 -4.88 -1.38
C GLY A 166 9.51 -4.50 -1.69
N SER A 167 9.91 -4.51 -2.96
CA SER A 167 11.33 -4.33 -3.27
C SER A 167 11.59 -3.58 -4.57
N TRP A 168 12.62 -2.74 -4.55
CA TRP A 168 13.24 -2.12 -5.72
C TRP A 168 14.52 -2.86 -6.16
N ASN A 169 14.66 -4.13 -5.76
CA ASN A 169 15.86 -4.94 -6.01
C ASN A 169 15.57 -6.25 -6.74
N TRP A 170 14.42 -6.35 -7.37
CA TRP A 170 14.12 -7.56 -8.13
C TRP A 170 14.81 -7.53 -9.49
N PRO A 171 15.29 -8.68 -9.96
CA PRO A 171 15.89 -8.79 -11.30
C PRO A 171 14.85 -8.56 -12.39
N LYS A 172 15.36 -8.22 -13.58
CA LYS A 172 14.56 -8.11 -14.81
C LYS A 172 13.88 -9.43 -15.14
#